data_c85ba500d998cc262523f6176415511f
#
_entry.id   c85ba500d998cc262523f6176415511f
#
_cell.length_a   1.000
_cell.length_b   1.000
_cell.length_c   1.000
_cell.angle_alpha   90.00
_cell.angle_beta   90.00
_cell.angle_gamma   90.00
#
_symmetry.space_group_name_H-M   'P 1'
#
loop_
_entity.id
_entity.type
_entity.pdbx_description
1 polymer ?
#
loop_
_entity_poly.entity_id
_entity_poly.type
_entity_poly.pdbx_seq_one_letter_code
_entity_poly.pdbx_strand_id
1 'polypeptide(L)'
;MSGLTRGGAAIVGAAESDLGQVGEGFNVIDLMAQGIACALDDCGLNLRDVDGLFCASTQARTSGLSLAEYLGISPAYIDTTILGGSSFEFHVAHAMAAIQLGLCQVAVIAYGSTQRSVGRRQASVREINPYETPFRPFLPPTAYALAASRHMHEFGTTREQLAEVAVAARQWALLNPAAWEKKPLTVADVLGARMISYPFTVRDICLVTDGGGAIVMTSPDRGRSLKKPPVYVLGVGSAITHANISGMPDLTVTGALESGRQAYAMAGMKPADIDVLELYDAFTINTILFLEDLGFCEKGEGGPFVSGGRIAPGGSPGGSLPVNTNGGGLSYCHPGMYGLFLLIEAVRQLRGEGGARQVPEAKTAIAHGNGGVLSSQSTVILGTSATV
;
A
#
# COMPACT_ATOMS: atom_id res chain seq x y z
N MET A 1 12.85 4.64 15.90
CA MET A 1 11.93 3.78 16.69
C MET A 1 12.71 2.74 17.50
N SER A 2 13.57 3.20 18.39
CA SER A 2 14.54 2.37 19.14
C SER A 2 13.95 1.46 20.24
N GLY A 3 12.64 1.38 20.38
CA GLY A 3 11.96 0.56 21.41
C GLY A 3 11.15 -0.62 20.86
N LEU A 4 10.95 -0.69 19.55
CA LEU A 4 10.23 -1.81 18.93
C LEU A 4 11.18 -2.99 18.68
N THR A 5 10.70 -4.21 18.95
CA THR A 5 11.49 -5.43 18.80
C THR A 5 11.12 -6.12 17.49
N ARG A 6 12.12 -6.48 16.69
CA ARG A 6 11.97 -7.31 15.48
C ARG A 6 11.15 -8.57 15.81
N GLY A 7 10.12 -8.84 15.02
CA GLY A 7 9.21 -9.97 15.26
C GLY A 7 8.30 -9.82 16.48
N GLY A 8 8.23 -8.65 17.14
CA GLY A 8 7.48 -8.42 18.37
C GLY A 8 5.95 -8.29 18.20
N ALA A 9 5.45 -8.33 16.98
CA ALA A 9 4.04 -8.49 16.65
C ALA A 9 3.91 -9.27 15.34
N ALA A 10 2.75 -9.88 15.11
CA ALA A 10 2.45 -10.63 13.90
C ALA A 10 1.07 -10.27 13.36
N ILE A 11 0.93 -10.27 12.03
CA ILE A 11 -0.35 -10.24 11.34
C ILE A 11 -0.87 -11.67 11.27
N VAL A 12 -2.08 -11.88 11.79
CA VAL A 12 -2.70 -13.19 11.93
C VAL A 12 -3.95 -13.36 11.09
N GLY A 13 -4.59 -12.26 10.67
CA GLY A 13 -5.74 -12.22 9.77
C GLY A 13 -5.56 -11.14 8.72
N ALA A 14 -5.99 -11.39 7.48
CA ALA A 14 -5.92 -10.44 6.39
C ALA A 14 -7.00 -10.73 5.35
N ALA A 15 -7.88 -9.76 5.09
CA ALA A 15 -8.94 -9.91 4.11
C ALA A 15 -9.41 -8.57 3.56
N GLU A 16 -9.89 -8.58 2.31
CA GLU A 16 -10.64 -7.48 1.73
C GLU A 16 -12.14 -7.58 2.07
N SER A 17 -12.82 -6.46 1.92
CA SER A 17 -14.25 -6.36 1.74
C SER A 17 -14.65 -6.59 0.27
N ASP A 18 -15.91 -6.35 -0.08
CA ASP A 18 -16.32 -6.23 -1.47
C ASP A 18 -15.52 -5.13 -2.18
N LEU A 19 -15.12 -5.38 -3.43
CA LEU A 19 -14.25 -4.53 -4.23
C LEU A 19 -14.92 -4.09 -5.53
N GLY A 20 -14.38 -3.04 -6.14
CA GLY A 20 -14.71 -2.60 -7.48
C GLY A 20 -15.78 -1.52 -7.52
N GLN A 21 -17.04 -1.88 -7.50
CA GLN A 21 -18.20 -0.97 -7.42
C GLN A 21 -19.28 -1.63 -6.59
N VAL A 22 -19.44 -1.19 -5.35
CA VAL A 22 -20.39 -1.79 -4.39
C VAL A 22 -21.83 -1.31 -4.57
N GLY A 23 -22.04 -0.18 -5.26
CA GLY A 23 -23.35 0.35 -5.53
C GLY A 23 -23.91 1.27 -4.45
N GLU A 24 -25.19 1.64 -4.61
CA GLU A 24 -25.90 2.48 -3.65
C GLU A 24 -26.28 1.68 -2.39
N GLY A 25 -26.25 2.36 -1.24
CA GLY A 25 -26.61 1.79 0.06
C GLY A 25 -25.43 1.37 0.92
N PHE A 26 -24.23 1.23 0.35
CA PHE A 26 -23.02 1.01 1.13
C PHE A 26 -22.36 2.33 1.53
N ASN A 27 -21.87 2.39 2.74
CA ASN A 27 -21.00 3.45 3.23
C ASN A 27 -19.62 2.88 3.63
N VAL A 28 -18.71 3.77 4.00
CA VAL A 28 -17.33 3.36 4.30
C VAL A 28 -17.22 2.48 5.55
N ILE A 29 -18.12 2.65 6.52
CA ILE A 29 -18.13 1.87 7.75
C ILE A 29 -18.59 0.44 7.47
N ASP A 30 -19.54 0.25 6.56
CA ASP A 30 -19.99 -1.08 6.13
C ASP A 30 -18.82 -1.87 5.54
N LEU A 31 -18.02 -1.25 4.66
CA LEU A 31 -16.86 -1.90 4.04
C LEU A 31 -15.74 -2.20 5.05
N MET A 32 -15.50 -1.27 6.01
CA MET A 32 -14.56 -1.54 7.11
C MET A 32 -15.03 -2.72 7.96
N ALA A 33 -16.30 -2.74 8.35
CA ALA A 33 -16.88 -3.81 9.18
C ALA A 33 -16.85 -5.17 8.45
N GLN A 34 -17.17 -5.18 7.16
CA GLN A 34 -17.08 -6.38 6.33
C GLN A 34 -15.63 -6.91 6.26
N GLY A 35 -14.65 -6.03 6.00
CA GLY A 35 -13.23 -6.39 6.01
C GLY A 35 -12.78 -6.95 7.36
N ILE A 36 -13.22 -6.33 8.47
CA ILE A 36 -12.92 -6.80 9.84
C ILE A 36 -13.50 -8.19 10.06
N ALA A 37 -14.76 -8.42 9.71
CA ALA A 37 -15.41 -9.73 9.88
C ALA A 37 -14.65 -10.82 9.08
N CYS A 38 -14.31 -10.54 7.83
CA CYS A 38 -13.53 -11.46 6.99
C CYS A 38 -12.12 -11.73 7.55
N ALA A 39 -11.42 -10.70 8.04
CA ALA A 39 -10.07 -10.86 8.58
C ALA A 39 -10.06 -11.60 9.94
N LEU A 40 -11.09 -11.43 10.76
CA LEU A 40 -11.27 -12.19 12.00
C LEU A 40 -11.57 -13.67 11.71
N ASP A 41 -12.46 -13.97 10.74
CA ASP A 41 -12.71 -15.36 10.31
C ASP A 41 -11.45 -16.01 9.73
N ASP A 42 -10.66 -15.26 8.98
CA ASP A 42 -9.39 -15.72 8.41
C ASP A 42 -8.45 -16.28 9.49
N CYS A 43 -8.38 -15.66 10.66
CA CYS A 43 -7.53 -16.10 11.78
C CYS A 43 -8.25 -16.90 12.87
N GLY A 44 -9.57 -17.04 12.79
CA GLY A 44 -10.37 -17.76 13.78
C GLY A 44 -10.62 -17.01 15.11
N LEU A 45 -10.50 -15.67 15.09
CA LEU A 45 -10.86 -14.80 16.19
C LEU A 45 -12.27 -14.24 16.02
N ASN A 46 -12.84 -13.70 17.11
CA ASN A 46 -14.15 -13.09 17.11
C ASN A 46 -14.05 -11.60 17.44
N LEU A 47 -15.09 -10.84 17.12
CA LEU A 47 -15.14 -9.41 17.38
C LEU A 47 -14.93 -9.05 18.86
N ARG A 48 -15.38 -9.88 19.80
CA ARG A 48 -15.17 -9.72 21.25
C ARG A 48 -13.70 -9.85 21.70
N ASP A 49 -12.84 -10.42 20.85
CA ASP A 49 -11.41 -10.53 21.15
C ASP A 49 -10.67 -9.22 20.84
N VAL A 50 -11.30 -8.30 20.07
CA VAL A 50 -10.69 -7.05 19.60
C VAL A 50 -10.71 -6.01 20.71
N ASP A 51 -9.54 -5.56 21.13
CA ASP A 51 -9.33 -4.52 22.13
C ASP A 51 -8.47 -3.35 21.64
N GLY A 52 -7.95 -3.43 20.39
CA GLY A 52 -7.27 -2.36 19.67
C GLY A 52 -7.93 -2.08 18.31
N LEU A 53 -8.30 -0.82 18.03
CA LEU A 53 -8.95 -0.41 16.79
C LEU A 53 -8.16 0.70 16.11
N PHE A 54 -7.73 0.45 14.88
CA PHE A 54 -6.98 1.37 14.04
C PHE A 54 -7.71 1.56 12.72
N CYS A 55 -8.01 2.79 12.32
CA CYS A 55 -8.63 3.04 11.03
C CYS A 55 -8.37 4.47 10.55
N ALA A 56 -8.43 4.68 9.25
CA ALA A 56 -8.37 5.99 8.64
C ALA A 56 -9.39 6.10 7.51
N SER A 57 -10.00 7.27 7.32
CA SER A 57 -10.91 7.53 6.21
C SER A 57 -10.95 9.02 5.87
N THR A 58 -10.96 9.33 4.58
CA THR A 58 -11.24 10.68 4.08
C THR A 58 -12.75 10.96 3.94
N GLN A 59 -13.59 9.94 4.09
CA GLN A 59 -15.03 10.00 3.91
C GLN A 59 -15.83 9.93 5.22
N ALA A 60 -15.16 9.66 6.35
CA ALA A 60 -15.76 9.65 7.70
C ALA A 60 -14.90 10.50 8.64
N ARG A 61 -15.46 11.60 9.15
CA ARG A 61 -14.73 12.56 9.99
C ARG A 61 -14.19 11.95 11.28
N THR A 62 -14.98 11.09 11.93
CA THR A 62 -14.65 10.41 13.19
C THR A 62 -14.71 8.91 12.99
N SER A 63 -13.93 8.41 12.01
CA SER A 63 -14.00 7.03 11.56
C SER A 63 -13.90 6.00 12.69
N GLY A 64 -13.00 6.22 13.66
CA GLY A 64 -12.84 5.31 14.81
C GLY A 64 -14.05 5.24 15.72
N LEU A 65 -14.68 6.39 16.02
CA LEU A 65 -15.89 6.42 16.84
C LEU A 65 -17.06 5.74 16.12
N SER A 66 -17.27 6.10 14.87
CA SER A 66 -18.36 5.54 14.07
C SER A 66 -18.20 4.03 13.85
N LEU A 67 -16.97 3.57 13.64
CA LEU A 67 -16.69 2.15 13.46
C LEU A 67 -16.84 1.36 14.75
N ALA A 68 -16.35 1.88 15.89
CA ALA A 68 -16.51 1.22 17.20
C ALA A 68 -17.99 1.09 17.58
N GLU A 69 -18.78 2.16 17.38
CA GLU A 69 -20.24 2.15 17.61
C GLU A 69 -20.94 1.16 16.72
N TYR A 70 -20.65 1.15 15.40
CA TYR A 70 -21.24 0.23 14.45
C TYR A 70 -20.94 -1.24 14.78
N LEU A 71 -19.71 -1.53 15.21
CA LEU A 71 -19.28 -2.86 15.62
C LEU A 71 -19.79 -3.26 17.02
N GLY A 72 -20.28 -2.31 17.81
CA GLY A 72 -20.69 -2.55 19.19
C GLY A 72 -19.55 -2.93 20.13
N ILE A 73 -18.33 -2.39 19.90
CA ILE A 73 -17.15 -2.63 20.71
C ILE A 73 -16.69 -1.38 21.46
N SER A 74 -15.98 -1.59 22.57
CA SER A 74 -15.31 -0.53 23.34
C SER A 74 -13.82 -0.86 23.45
N PRO A 75 -13.03 -0.55 22.41
CA PRO A 75 -11.62 -0.90 22.39
C PRO A 75 -10.85 -0.17 23.49
N ALA A 76 -9.89 -0.86 24.12
CA ALA A 76 -8.99 -0.29 25.12
C ALA A 76 -8.00 0.70 24.49
N TYR A 77 -7.65 0.48 23.21
CA TYR A 77 -6.76 1.36 22.44
C TYR A 77 -7.38 1.70 21.08
N ILE A 78 -7.31 2.97 20.70
CA ILE A 78 -7.82 3.44 19.42
C ILE A 78 -6.83 4.43 18.78
N ASP A 79 -6.60 4.32 17.48
CA ASP A 79 -5.80 5.26 16.68
C ASP A 79 -6.46 5.51 15.33
N THR A 80 -6.56 6.78 14.95
CA THR A 80 -7.14 7.23 13.69
C THR A 80 -6.17 8.15 12.93
N THR A 81 -4.87 7.94 13.07
CA THR A 81 -3.85 8.68 12.33
C THR A 81 -4.13 8.57 10.83
N ILE A 82 -4.27 9.74 10.18
CA ILE A 82 -4.53 9.83 8.76
C ILE A 82 -3.44 10.64 8.05
N LEU A 83 -2.66 9.95 7.20
CA LEU A 83 -1.57 10.50 6.40
C LEU A 83 -1.72 10.12 4.91
N GLY A 84 -2.96 9.84 4.48
CA GLY A 84 -3.25 9.29 3.16
C GLY A 84 -2.99 7.78 3.09
N GLY A 85 -2.56 7.30 1.95
CA GLY A 85 -2.44 5.85 1.72
C GLY A 85 -1.40 5.13 2.58
N SER A 86 -0.39 5.83 3.10
CA SER A 86 0.61 5.27 4.03
C SER A 86 0.09 5.06 5.46
N SER A 87 -1.11 5.52 5.78
CA SER A 87 -1.68 5.43 7.14
C SER A 87 -1.65 4.01 7.72
N PHE A 88 -1.83 3.00 6.90
CA PHE A 88 -1.97 1.62 7.35
C PHE A 88 -0.64 0.99 7.74
N GLU A 89 0.45 1.34 7.07
CA GLU A 89 1.81 0.97 7.45
C GLU A 89 2.24 1.71 8.73
N PHE A 90 1.82 2.97 8.91
CA PHE A 90 1.96 3.68 10.21
C PHE A 90 1.18 2.97 11.30
N HIS A 91 -0.07 2.55 11.03
CA HIS A 91 -0.88 1.81 12.00
C HIS A 91 -0.25 0.46 12.37
N VAL A 92 0.47 -0.22 11.47
CA VAL A 92 1.23 -1.44 11.82
C VAL A 92 2.28 -1.13 12.88
N ALA A 93 3.03 -0.03 12.74
CA ALA A 93 4.04 0.38 13.72
C ALA A 93 3.38 0.77 15.06
N HIS A 94 2.27 1.50 15.03
CA HIS A 94 1.53 1.90 16.23
C HIS A 94 0.87 0.70 16.94
N ALA A 95 0.26 -0.21 16.18
CA ALA A 95 -0.32 -1.44 16.74
C ALA A 95 0.75 -2.35 17.35
N MET A 96 1.91 -2.48 16.68
CA MET A 96 3.05 -3.21 17.23
C MET A 96 3.52 -2.60 18.55
N ALA A 97 3.61 -1.27 18.66
CA ALA A 97 3.95 -0.58 19.89
C ALA A 97 2.89 -0.82 20.98
N ALA A 98 1.61 -0.69 20.65
CA ALA A 98 0.50 -0.91 21.59
C ALA A 98 0.49 -2.34 22.13
N ILE A 99 0.72 -3.35 21.29
CA ILE A 99 0.79 -4.77 21.67
C ILE A 99 2.00 -5.01 22.59
N GLN A 100 3.19 -4.50 22.23
CA GLN A 100 4.40 -4.69 23.05
C GLN A 100 4.33 -4.00 24.42
N LEU A 101 3.62 -2.88 24.50
CA LEU A 101 3.39 -2.16 25.77
C LEU A 101 2.19 -2.71 26.56
N GLY A 102 1.47 -3.70 26.04
CA GLY A 102 0.30 -4.28 26.70
C GLY A 102 -0.92 -3.37 26.73
N LEU A 103 -0.99 -2.35 25.85
CA LEU A 103 -2.12 -1.44 25.73
C LEU A 103 -3.31 -2.09 25.01
N CYS A 104 -3.04 -3.06 24.13
CA CYS A 104 -4.02 -3.98 23.56
C CYS A 104 -3.38 -5.34 23.26
N GLN A 105 -4.20 -6.37 23.05
CA GLN A 105 -3.76 -7.72 22.73
C GLN A 105 -4.10 -8.13 21.31
N VAL A 106 -5.23 -7.67 20.78
CA VAL A 106 -5.71 -7.94 19.41
C VAL A 106 -6.07 -6.61 18.77
N ALA A 107 -5.21 -6.17 17.87
CA ALA A 107 -5.38 -4.94 17.12
C ALA A 107 -5.97 -5.25 15.73
N VAL A 108 -7.00 -4.51 15.35
CA VAL A 108 -7.55 -4.53 13.99
C VAL A 108 -7.20 -3.21 13.31
N ILE A 109 -6.65 -3.30 12.10
CA ILE A 109 -6.39 -2.14 11.23
C ILE A 109 -7.33 -2.25 10.03
N ALA A 110 -8.20 -1.25 9.82
CA ALA A 110 -9.26 -1.31 8.83
C ALA A 110 -9.32 -0.06 7.94
N TYR A 111 -9.78 -0.28 6.72
CA TYR A 111 -10.06 0.75 5.72
C TYR A 111 -11.32 0.43 4.92
N GLY A 112 -12.03 1.45 4.49
CA GLY A 112 -13.15 1.34 3.56
C GLY A 112 -13.37 2.65 2.81
N SER A 113 -13.78 2.56 1.55
CA SER A 113 -14.10 3.70 0.71
C SER A 113 -15.10 3.33 -0.39
N THR A 114 -16.04 4.23 -0.63
CA THR A 114 -17.03 4.15 -1.71
C THR A 114 -16.78 5.20 -2.80
N GLN A 115 -15.50 5.53 -3.04
CA GLN A 115 -15.09 6.63 -3.92
C GLN A 115 -15.65 6.52 -5.34
N ARG A 116 -15.77 5.30 -5.89
CA ARG A 116 -16.34 5.07 -7.21
C ARG A 116 -17.86 5.26 -7.21
N SER A 117 -18.57 4.60 -6.29
CA SER A 117 -20.04 4.64 -6.22
C SER A 117 -20.58 6.02 -5.87
N VAL A 118 -19.96 6.74 -4.93
CA VAL A 118 -20.40 8.11 -4.57
C VAL A 118 -19.90 9.17 -5.57
N GLY A 119 -18.84 8.88 -6.31
CA GLY A 119 -18.25 9.75 -7.30
C GLY A 119 -17.91 11.14 -6.72
N ARG A 120 -18.28 12.22 -7.42
CA ARG A 120 -18.02 13.61 -7.01
C ARG A 120 -18.95 14.13 -5.91
N ARG A 121 -19.94 13.35 -5.47
CA ARG A 121 -20.95 13.76 -4.47
C ARG A 121 -20.37 13.85 -3.05
N GLN A 122 -19.29 13.10 -2.80
CA GLN A 122 -18.63 13.10 -1.49
C GLN A 122 -17.18 13.54 -1.68
N ALA A 123 -16.94 14.85 -1.49
CA ALA A 123 -15.59 15.39 -1.54
C ALA A 123 -14.83 15.00 -0.25
N SER A 124 -13.64 14.45 -0.39
CA SER A 124 -12.66 14.48 0.70
C SER A 124 -12.34 15.95 1.03
N VAL A 125 -12.15 16.25 2.32
CA VAL A 125 -11.67 17.57 2.74
C VAL A 125 -10.31 17.80 2.08
N ARG A 126 -10.22 18.90 1.32
CA ARG A 126 -9.00 19.28 0.63
C ARG A 126 -8.47 20.56 1.27
N GLU A 127 -7.26 20.52 1.74
CA GLU A 127 -6.56 21.73 2.16
C GLU A 127 -6.20 22.57 0.94
N ILE A 128 -6.48 23.86 1.01
CA ILE A 128 -6.18 24.81 -0.07
C ILE A 128 -4.76 25.35 0.16
N ASN A 129 -3.85 25.07 -0.77
CA ASN A 129 -2.53 25.68 -0.77
C ASN A 129 -2.60 27.02 -1.55
N PRO A 130 -2.44 28.19 -0.88
CA PRO A 130 -2.51 29.48 -1.54
C PRO A 130 -1.40 29.71 -2.59
N TYR A 131 -0.27 29.01 -2.47
CA TYR A 131 0.84 29.13 -3.41
C TYR A 131 0.67 28.29 -4.67
N GLU A 132 -0.09 27.19 -4.61
CA GLU A 132 -0.37 26.34 -5.76
C GLU A 132 -1.66 26.71 -6.49
N THR A 133 -2.66 27.22 -5.77
CA THR A 133 -3.99 27.58 -6.29
C THR A 133 -3.96 28.49 -7.52
N PRO A 134 -3.09 29.53 -7.62
CA PRO A 134 -3.01 30.38 -8.80
C PRO A 134 -2.70 29.65 -10.10
N PHE A 135 -1.98 28.54 -10.03
CA PHE A 135 -1.63 27.69 -11.18
C PHE A 135 -2.73 26.71 -11.59
N ARG A 136 -3.80 26.59 -10.81
CA ARG A 136 -4.95 25.69 -11.05
C ARG A 136 -4.52 24.25 -11.38
N PRO A 137 -3.62 23.61 -10.61
CA PRO A 137 -3.14 22.27 -10.92
C PRO A 137 -4.29 21.27 -10.89
N PHE A 138 -4.30 20.33 -11.82
CA PHE A 138 -5.20 19.18 -11.80
C PHE A 138 -4.63 18.13 -10.85
N LEU A 139 -4.96 18.24 -9.57
CA LEU A 139 -4.42 17.35 -8.54
C LEU A 139 -5.23 16.05 -8.41
N PRO A 140 -4.57 14.93 -8.07
CA PRO A 140 -3.13 14.77 -7.83
C PRO A 140 -2.25 14.63 -9.09
N PRO A 141 -2.79 14.38 -10.33
CA PRO A 141 -1.96 14.04 -11.49
C PRO A 141 -0.85 15.05 -11.81
N THR A 142 -1.15 16.37 -11.75
CA THR A 142 -0.15 17.40 -12.06
C THR A 142 1.04 17.36 -11.10
N ALA A 143 0.80 17.08 -9.82
CA ALA A 143 1.86 17.06 -8.83
C ALA A 143 2.83 15.88 -9.05
N TYR A 144 2.32 14.68 -9.29
CA TYR A 144 3.16 13.53 -9.63
C TYR A 144 3.86 13.71 -11.01
N ALA A 145 3.21 14.41 -11.94
CA ALA A 145 3.80 14.72 -13.25
C ALA A 145 5.03 15.64 -13.13
N LEU A 146 5.08 16.53 -12.13
CA LEU A 146 6.28 17.34 -11.85
C LEU A 146 7.45 16.45 -11.43
N ALA A 147 7.22 15.48 -10.54
CA ALA A 147 8.25 14.53 -10.12
C ALA A 147 8.72 13.66 -11.31
N ALA A 148 7.78 13.13 -12.10
CA ALA A 148 8.12 12.35 -13.28
C ALA A 148 8.90 13.15 -14.32
N SER A 149 8.47 14.39 -14.62
CA SER A 149 9.17 15.27 -15.57
C SER A 149 10.57 15.62 -15.09
N ARG A 150 10.75 15.83 -13.78
CA ARG A 150 12.07 16.07 -13.19
C ARG A 150 12.97 14.85 -13.33
N HIS A 151 12.46 13.67 -13.02
CA HIS A 151 13.19 12.40 -13.16
C HIS A 151 13.59 12.13 -14.60
N MET A 152 12.68 12.38 -15.56
CA MET A 152 12.97 12.29 -17.00
C MET A 152 14.07 13.27 -17.43
N HIS A 153 14.05 14.48 -16.90
CA HIS A 153 15.05 15.51 -17.23
C HIS A 153 16.45 15.17 -16.68
N GLU A 154 16.53 14.71 -15.44
CA GLU A 154 17.81 14.46 -14.79
C GLU A 154 18.44 13.13 -15.20
N PHE A 155 17.63 12.09 -15.34
CA PHE A 155 18.13 10.73 -15.51
C PHE A 155 17.78 10.12 -16.88
N GLY A 156 17.04 10.84 -17.72
CA GLY A 156 16.67 10.35 -19.06
C GLY A 156 15.59 9.28 -19.05
N THR A 157 14.86 9.07 -17.95
CA THR A 157 13.74 8.14 -17.91
C THR A 157 12.73 8.45 -19.01
N THR A 158 12.27 7.43 -19.71
CA THR A 158 11.38 7.56 -20.86
C THR A 158 9.93 7.22 -20.52
N ARG A 159 9.00 7.62 -21.39
CA ARG A 159 7.59 7.25 -21.26
C ARG A 159 7.37 5.75 -21.44
N GLU A 160 8.19 5.10 -22.24
CA GLU A 160 8.20 3.65 -22.44
C GLU A 160 8.53 2.93 -21.14
N GLN A 161 9.51 3.42 -20.38
CA GLN A 161 9.89 2.87 -19.08
C GLN A 161 8.79 3.06 -18.03
N LEU A 162 8.10 4.20 -18.02
CA LEU A 162 6.91 4.39 -17.21
C LEU A 162 5.80 3.41 -17.60
N ALA A 163 5.60 3.19 -18.91
CA ALA A 163 4.59 2.26 -19.41
C ALA A 163 4.89 0.80 -19.03
N GLU A 164 6.16 0.38 -18.95
CA GLU A 164 6.55 -0.95 -18.49
C GLU A 164 6.02 -1.26 -17.05
N VAL A 165 5.99 -0.27 -16.17
CA VAL A 165 5.39 -0.43 -14.83
C VAL A 165 3.90 -0.75 -14.92
N ALA A 166 3.14 -0.02 -15.75
CA ALA A 166 1.71 -0.27 -15.94
C ALA A 166 1.44 -1.64 -16.58
N VAL A 167 2.29 -2.05 -17.52
CA VAL A 167 2.19 -3.35 -18.18
C VAL A 167 2.47 -4.49 -17.21
N ALA A 168 3.50 -4.38 -16.37
CA ALA A 168 3.83 -5.37 -15.37
C ALA A 168 2.70 -5.53 -14.34
N ALA A 169 2.17 -4.42 -13.81
CA ALA A 169 1.01 -4.43 -12.91
C ALA A 169 -0.21 -5.11 -13.57
N ARG A 170 -0.46 -4.85 -14.87
CA ARG A 170 -1.52 -5.51 -15.60
C ARG A 170 -1.28 -7.02 -15.78
N GLN A 171 -0.07 -7.45 -16.02
CA GLN A 171 0.26 -8.88 -16.12
C GLN A 171 0.00 -9.62 -14.80
N TRP A 172 0.38 -9.04 -13.67
CA TRP A 172 0.01 -9.56 -12.34
C TRP A 172 -1.50 -9.57 -12.11
N ALA A 173 -2.21 -8.50 -12.47
CA ALA A 173 -3.67 -8.41 -12.34
C ALA A 173 -4.41 -9.50 -13.12
N LEU A 174 -3.90 -9.91 -14.30
CA LEU A 174 -4.49 -10.99 -15.08
C LEU A 174 -4.44 -12.36 -14.37
N LEU A 175 -3.52 -12.53 -13.42
CA LEU A 175 -3.43 -13.72 -12.56
C LEU A 175 -4.29 -13.61 -11.30
N ASN A 176 -4.89 -12.44 -11.04
CA ASN A 176 -5.73 -12.18 -9.87
C ASN A 176 -7.21 -12.13 -10.25
N PRO A 177 -8.03 -13.12 -9.86
CA PRO A 177 -9.46 -13.12 -10.19
C PRO A 177 -10.22 -11.93 -9.61
N ALA A 178 -9.75 -11.33 -8.51
CA ALA A 178 -10.37 -10.15 -7.89
C ALA A 178 -9.97 -8.81 -8.52
N ALA A 179 -8.99 -8.78 -9.46
CA ALA A 179 -8.55 -7.54 -10.08
C ALA A 179 -9.66 -6.89 -10.92
N TRP A 180 -9.72 -5.56 -10.90
CA TRP A 180 -10.69 -4.78 -11.66
C TRP A 180 -10.44 -4.84 -13.18
N GLU A 181 -9.18 -4.67 -13.59
CA GLU A 181 -8.79 -4.70 -15.00
C GLU A 181 -8.50 -6.13 -15.48
N LYS A 182 -9.21 -6.56 -16.50
CA LYS A 182 -9.17 -7.95 -17.01
C LYS A 182 -8.61 -8.06 -18.44
N LYS A 183 -8.22 -6.95 -19.06
CA LYS A 183 -7.74 -6.96 -20.45
C LYS A 183 -6.23 -6.79 -20.49
N PRO A 184 -5.52 -7.55 -21.36
CA PRO A 184 -4.09 -7.32 -21.58
C PRO A 184 -3.78 -5.85 -21.90
N LEU A 185 -2.58 -5.43 -21.58
CA LEU A 185 -2.09 -4.06 -21.80
C LEU A 185 -0.68 -4.15 -22.39
N THR A 186 -0.41 -3.36 -23.40
CA THR A 186 0.91 -3.23 -24.03
C THR A 186 1.48 -1.84 -23.78
N VAL A 187 2.79 -1.68 -23.95
CA VAL A 187 3.45 -0.35 -23.89
C VAL A 187 2.82 0.60 -24.93
N ALA A 188 2.53 0.11 -26.13
CA ALA A 188 1.87 0.91 -27.16
C ALA A 188 0.48 1.40 -26.74
N ASP A 189 -0.31 0.56 -26.03
CA ASP A 189 -1.61 0.95 -25.51
C ASP A 189 -1.51 2.06 -24.45
N VAL A 190 -0.47 2.01 -23.60
CA VAL A 190 -0.22 3.05 -22.59
C VAL A 190 0.17 4.36 -23.28
N LEU A 191 1.13 4.33 -24.20
CA LEU A 191 1.61 5.51 -24.90
C LEU A 191 0.54 6.16 -25.79
N GLY A 192 -0.35 5.36 -26.39
CA GLY A 192 -1.46 5.80 -27.23
C GLY A 192 -2.70 6.25 -26.44
N ALA A 193 -2.74 6.06 -25.15
CA ALA A 193 -3.89 6.41 -24.32
C ALA A 193 -4.02 7.94 -24.15
N ARG A 194 -5.21 8.38 -23.71
CA ARG A 194 -5.49 9.81 -23.50
C ARG A 194 -4.54 10.43 -22.48
N MET A 195 -3.82 11.46 -22.87
CA MET A 195 -2.96 12.26 -22.00
C MET A 195 -3.81 12.97 -20.92
N ILE A 196 -3.35 12.91 -19.68
CA ILE A 196 -4.00 13.57 -18.53
C ILE A 196 -3.15 14.75 -18.07
N SER A 197 -1.87 14.51 -17.77
CA SER A 197 -0.89 15.54 -17.38
C SER A 197 0.49 15.00 -17.80
N TYR A 198 1.15 15.64 -18.78
CA TYR A 198 2.43 15.13 -19.28
C TYR A 198 3.43 14.87 -18.13
N PRO A 199 4.07 13.68 -18.09
CA PRO A 199 4.15 12.63 -19.13
C PRO A 199 3.02 11.58 -19.07
N PHE A 200 2.05 11.67 -18.15
CA PHE A 200 1.08 10.63 -17.84
C PHE A 200 -0.12 10.60 -18.75
N THR A 201 -0.41 9.43 -19.28
CA THR A 201 -1.72 9.07 -19.83
C THR A 201 -2.65 8.55 -18.74
N VAL A 202 -3.90 8.28 -19.08
CA VAL A 202 -4.85 7.65 -18.15
C VAL A 202 -4.40 6.24 -17.69
N ARG A 203 -3.49 5.61 -18.40
CA ARG A 203 -2.96 4.27 -18.07
C ARG A 203 -1.76 4.30 -17.13
N ASP A 204 -1.17 5.46 -16.92
CA ASP A 204 -0.10 5.70 -15.95
C ASP A 204 -0.63 6.01 -14.54
N ILE A 205 -1.97 6.12 -14.39
CA ILE A 205 -2.66 6.59 -13.19
C ILE A 205 -3.49 5.44 -12.60
N CYS A 206 -3.50 5.34 -11.27
CA CYS A 206 -4.26 4.35 -10.55
C CYS A 206 -5.76 4.37 -10.88
N LEU A 207 -6.40 3.26 -10.62
CA LEU A 207 -7.84 3.08 -10.77
C LEU A 207 -8.63 3.96 -9.80
N VAL A 208 -9.92 4.07 -10.05
CA VAL A 208 -10.90 4.55 -9.07
C VAL A 208 -11.90 3.43 -8.87
N THR A 209 -11.86 2.79 -7.69
CA THR A 209 -12.76 1.71 -7.30
C THR A 209 -13.37 2.01 -5.93
N ASP A 210 -14.33 1.21 -5.52
CA ASP A 210 -14.73 1.07 -4.13
C ASP A 210 -13.98 -0.10 -3.51
N GLY A 211 -13.97 -0.19 -2.20
CA GLY A 211 -13.46 -1.31 -1.48
C GLY A 211 -12.85 -0.94 -0.13
N GLY A 212 -12.45 -1.96 0.57
CA GLY A 212 -11.81 -1.88 1.86
C GLY A 212 -11.21 -3.21 2.25
N GLY A 213 -10.86 -3.33 3.51
CA GLY A 213 -10.34 -4.55 4.09
C GLY A 213 -9.89 -4.33 5.51
N ALA A 214 -9.30 -5.36 6.09
CA ALA A 214 -8.67 -5.30 7.38
C ALA A 214 -7.52 -6.29 7.52
N ILE A 215 -6.60 -5.99 8.44
CA ILE A 215 -5.65 -6.93 8.99
C ILE A 215 -5.83 -7.02 10.50
N VAL A 216 -5.53 -8.19 11.06
CA VAL A 216 -5.57 -8.45 12.50
C VAL A 216 -4.16 -8.72 12.98
N MET A 217 -3.73 -8.03 14.04
CA MET A 217 -2.41 -8.16 14.64
C MET A 217 -2.50 -8.60 16.09
N THR A 218 -1.52 -9.37 16.55
CA THR A 218 -1.40 -9.80 17.95
C THR A 218 0.06 -10.10 18.29
N SER A 219 0.32 -10.52 19.55
CA SER A 219 1.64 -10.99 19.94
C SER A 219 2.03 -12.26 19.17
N PRO A 220 3.34 -12.50 18.94
CA PRO A 220 3.84 -13.70 18.26
C PRO A 220 3.37 -15.00 18.92
N ASP A 221 3.34 -15.03 20.25
CA ASP A 221 2.94 -16.22 21.02
C ASP A 221 1.47 -16.58 20.78
N ARG A 222 0.57 -15.60 20.86
CA ARG A 222 -0.83 -15.80 20.55
C ARG A 222 -1.02 -16.18 19.08
N GLY A 223 -0.29 -15.53 18.17
CA GLY A 223 -0.38 -15.79 16.73
C GLY A 223 -0.09 -17.24 16.36
N ARG A 224 0.89 -17.88 17.00
CA ARG A 224 1.23 -19.29 16.74
C ARG A 224 0.14 -20.29 17.09
N SER A 225 -0.82 -19.92 17.94
CA SER A 225 -1.94 -20.79 18.34
C SER A 225 -3.20 -20.59 17.49
N LEU A 226 -3.19 -19.69 16.52
CA LEU A 226 -4.36 -19.38 15.71
C LEU A 226 -4.46 -20.24 14.43
N LYS A 227 -5.56 -20.07 13.70
CA LYS A 227 -5.97 -20.90 12.55
C LYS A 227 -4.95 -20.93 11.41
N LYS A 228 -4.26 -19.82 11.17
CA LYS A 228 -3.30 -19.68 10.05
C LYS A 228 -1.90 -19.31 10.55
N PRO A 229 -0.85 -19.61 9.78
CA PRO A 229 0.50 -19.19 10.11
C PRO A 229 0.59 -17.67 10.28
N PRO A 230 1.18 -17.17 11.39
CA PRO A 230 1.41 -15.75 11.58
C PRO A 230 2.49 -15.23 10.62
N VAL A 231 2.30 -13.98 10.17
CA VAL A 231 3.29 -13.23 9.40
C VAL A 231 3.88 -12.16 10.32
N TYR A 232 5.18 -12.24 10.56
CA TYR A 232 5.86 -11.42 11.57
C TYR A 232 6.26 -10.06 11.02
N VAL A 233 6.12 -9.01 11.83
CA VAL A 233 6.62 -7.67 11.52
C VAL A 233 8.11 -7.63 11.90
N LEU A 234 8.98 -7.66 10.90
CA LEU A 234 10.43 -7.69 11.08
C LEU A 234 11.03 -6.30 11.22
N GLY A 235 10.48 -5.33 10.51
CA GLY A 235 10.95 -3.97 10.54
C GLY A 235 9.89 -2.97 10.12
N VAL A 236 9.93 -1.79 10.70
CA VAL A 236 9.06 -0.65 10.36
C VAL A 236 9.89 0.63 10.27
N GLY A 237 9.53 1.50 9.36
CA GLY A 237 10.13 2.81 9.21
C GLY A 237 9.16 3.80 8.60
N SER A 238 9.29 5.08 8.94
CA SER A 238 8.37 6.12 8.48
C SER A 238 9.08 7.44 8.30
N ALA A 239 8.64 8.23 7.32
CA ALA A 239 9.13 9.57 7.05
C ALA A 239 8.02 10.46 6.50
N ILE A 240 8.01 11.72 6.92
CA ILE A 240 7.17 12.78 6.38
C ILE A 240 8.10 13.90 5.92
N THR A 241 7.98 14.34 4.67
CA THR A 241 8.90 15.32 4.09
C THR A 241 8.23 16.66 3.80
N HIS A 242 6.99 16.69 3.35
CA HIS A 242 6.27 17.89 2.94
C HIS A 242 4.75 17.64 2.97
N ALA A 243 3.95 18.68 2.82
CA ALA A 243 2.49 18.58 2.69
C ALA A 243 2.05 18.66 1.22
N ASN A 244 2.64 19.56 0.45
CA ASN A 244 2.31 19.83 -0.95
C ASN A 244 3.55 19.71 -1.82
N ILE A 245 3.38 19.37 -3.10
CA ILE A 245 4.50 19.13 -4.02
C ILE A 245 5.46 20.32 -4.14
N SER A 246 4.97 21.55 -4.02
CA SER A 246 5.79 22.76 -4.01
C SER A 246 6.76 22.87 -2.83
N GLY A 247 6.52 22.13 -1.76
CA GLY A 247 7.38 22.01 -0.59
C GLY A 247 8.30 20.80 -0.61
N MET A 248 8.25 19.95 -1.63
CA MET A 248 9.12 18.77 -1.75
C MET A 248 10.58 19.21 -2.00
N PRO A 249 11.53 18.84 -1.14
CA PRO A 249 12.91 19.34 -1.26
C PRO A 249 13.63 18.91 -2.54
N ASP A 250 13.41 17.66 -2.95
CA ASP A 250 13.91 17.07 -4.20
C ASP A 250 12.80 16.22 -4.81
N LEU A 251 12.39 16.56 -6.05
CA LEU A 251 11.30 15.86 -6.73
C LEU A 251 11.65 14.42 -7.16
N THR A 252 12.91 14.04 -7.05
CA THR A 252 13.40 12.69 -7.40
C THR A 252 13.70 11.80 -6.19
N VAL A 253 13.73 12.38 -4.97
CA VAL A 253 14.03 11.65 -3.73
C VAL A 253 12.84 11.76 -2.78
N THR A 254 12.27 10.61 -2.40
CA THR A 254 11.12 10.54 -1.50
C THR A 254 11.52 10.17 -0.07
N GLY A 255 10.57 10.26 0.86
CA GLY A 255 10.76 9.74 2.21
C GLY A 255 10.97 8.22 2.30
N ALA A 256 10.84 7.48 1.18
CA ALA A 256 11.12 6.06 1.11
C ALA A 256 12.57 5.73 1.47
N LEU A 257 13.52 6.62 1.12
CA LEU A 257 14.92 6.49 1.49
C LEU A 257 15.10 6.36 3.02
N GLU A 258 14.45 7.23 3.79
CA GLU A 258 14.56 7.22 5.25
C GLU A 258 13.68 6.13 5.89
N SER A 259 12.44 5.94 5.42
CA SER A 259 11.57 4.89 5.95
C SER A 259 12.12 3.50 5.66
N GLY A 260 12.70 3.28 4.48
CA GLY A 260 13.40 2.04 4.13
C GLY A 260 14.62 1.80 5.02
N ARG A 261 15.49 2.81 5.18
CA ARG A 261 16.66 2.74 6.04
C ARG A 261 16.31 2.32 7.48
N GLN A 262 15.24 2.89 8.04
CA GLN A 262 14.75 2.53 9.40
C GLN A 262 14.23 1.09 9.44
N ALA A 263 13.41 0.69 8.46
CA ALA A 263 12.83 -0.65 8.40
C ALA A 263 13.90 -1.73 8.24
N TYR A 264 14.86 -1.53 7.34
CA TYR A 264 16.00 -2.45 7.16
C TYR A 264 16.87 -2.55 8.41
N ALA A 265 17.17 -1.42 9.05
CA ALA A 265 17.97 -1.39 10.27
C ALA A 265 17.30 -2.19 11.40
N MET A 266 15.98 -2.06 11.57
CA MET A 266 15.22 -2.82 12.57
C MET A 266 15.16 -4.31 12.21
N ALA A 267 14.94 -4.63 10.93
CA ALA A 267 14.87 -6.02 10.46
C ALA A 267 16.23 -6.73 10.44
N GLY A 268 17.34 -6.00 10.47
CA GLY A 268 18.68 -6.56 10.25
C GLY A 268 18.84 -7.11 8.83
N MET A 269 18.19 -6.50 7.83
CA MET A 269 18.11 -6.97 6.46
C MET A 269 18.57 -5.88 5.48
N LYS A 270 18.74 -6.26 4.23
CA LYS A 270 19.07 -5.39 3.09
C LYS A 270 18.14 -5.69 1.91
N PRO A 271 18.08 -4.85 0.87
CA PRO A 271 17.18 -5.06 -0.28
C PRO A 271 17.31 -6.44 -0.93
N ALA A 272 18.52 -7.00 -0.98
CA ALA A 272 18.76 -8.34 -1.56
C ALA A 272 18.15 -9.50 -0.75
N ASP A 273 17.67 -9.25 0.47
CA ASP A 273 17.04 -10.25 1.33
C ASP A 273 15.51 -10.27 1.19
N ILE A 274 14.96 -9.46 0.26
CA ILE A 274 13.51 -9.30 0.06
C ILE A 274 13.06 -10.07 -1.18
N ASP A 275 12.07 -10.94 -1.00
CA ASP A 275 11.52 -11.80 -2.05
C ASP A 275 10.38 -11.15 -2.84
N VAL A 276 9.55 -10.32 -2.18
CA VAL A 276 8.34 -9.71 -2.77
C VAL A 276 8.23 -8.23 -2.37
N LEU A 277 7.90 -7.38 -3.34
CA LEU A 277 7.68 -5.96 -3.12
C LEU A 277 6.23 -5.59 -3.41
N GLU A 278 5.55 -5.05 -2.42
CA GLU A 278 4.25 -4.42 -2.56
C GLU A 278 4.41 -2.91 -2.38
N LEU A 279 4.47 -2.18 -3.48
CA LEU A 279 4.76 -0.74 -3.54
C LEU A 279 3.51 0.05 -3.94
N TYR A 280 3.26 1.17 -3.27
CA TYR A 280 2.12 2.03 -3.58
C TYR A 280 2.26 2.70 -4.94
N ASP A 281 1.59 2.18 -5.95
CA ASP A 281 1.66 2.61 -7.36
C ASP A 281 0.48 3.51 -7.77
N ALA A 282 0.29 4.64 -7.07
CA ALA A 282 -0.71 5.63 -7.50
C ALA A 282 -0.45 6.16 -8.92
N PHE A 283 0.80 6.23 -9.30
CA PHE A 283 1.29 6.58 -10.65
C PHE A 283 2.49 5.71 -10.99
N THR A 284 2.74 5.50 -12.26
CA THR A 284 3.86 4.65 -12.71
C THR A 284 5.23 5.13 -12.20
N ILE A 285 5.41 6.43 -12.02
CA ILE A 285 6.65 7.01 -11.46
C ILE A 285 6.90 6.58 -10.00
N ASN A 286 5.85 6.31 -9.22
CA ASN A 286 6.01 5.90 -7.82
C ASN A 286 6.86 4.64 -7.70
N THR A 287 6.57 3.63 -8.52
CA THR A 287 7.33 2.38 -8.53
C THR A 287 8.81 2.61 -8.83
N ILE A 288 9.12 3.47 -9.80
CA ILE A 288 10.50 3.82 -10.15
C ILE A 288 11.21 4.49 -8.98
N LEU A 289 10.61 5.55 -8.41
CA LEU A 289 11.19 6.27 -7.27
C LEU A 289 11.39 5.37 -6.05
N PHE A 290 10.42 4.50 -5.75
CA PHE A 290 10.52 3.62 -4.59
C PHE A 290 11.53 2.51 -4.76
N LEU A 291 11.71 1.96 -5.97
CA LEU A 291 12.77 0.99 -6.26
C LEU A 291 14.16 1.59 -6.01
N GLU A 292 14.35 2.85 -6.41
CA GLU A 292 15.60 3.58 -6.19
C GLU A 292 15.81 3.92 -4.72
N ASP A 293 14.82 4.55 -4.07
CA ASP A 293 14.93 5.05 -2.71
C ASP A 293 14.98 3.92 -1.65
N LEU A 294 14.39 2.76 -1.95
CA LEU A 294 14.49 1.55 -1.13
C LEU A 294 15.76 0.71 -1.44
N GLY A 295 16.58 1.14 -2.42
CA GLY A 295 17.89 0.57 -2.71
C GLY A 295 17.89 -0.70 -3.56
N PHE A 296 16.85 -0.96 -4.35
CA PHE A 296 16.82 -2.08 -5.31
C PHE A 296 17.60 -1.79 -6.58
N CYS A 297 17.80 -0.52 -6.90
CA CYS A 297 18.69 -0.02 -7.94
C CYS A 297 19.26 1.34 -7.51
N GLU A 298 20.28 1.81 -8.21
CA GLU A 298 20.86 3.12 -7.99
C GLU A 298 19.89 4.23 -8.40
N LYS A 299 20.06 5.44 -7.82
CA LYS A 299 19.27 6.60 -8.18
C LYS A 299 19.44 6.94 -9.67
N GLY A 300 18.32 7.07 -10.38
CA GLY A 300 18.27 7.31 -11.83
C GLY A 300 18.24 6.03 -12.68
N GLU A 301 18.46 4.86 -12.09
CA GLU A 301 18.45 3.59 -12.79
C GLU A 301 17.10 2.84 -12.74
N GLY A 302 16.11 3.41 -12.06
CA GLY A 302 14.80 2.77 -11.91
C GLY A 302 14.06 2.56 -13.24
N GLY A 303 14.22 3.47 -14.19
CA GLY A 303 13.67 3.33 -15.54
C GLY A 303 14.27 2.14 -16.30
N PRO A 304 15.59 2.08 -16.50
CA PRO A 304 16.26 0.89 -17.05
C PRO A 304 15.96 -0.39 -16.26
N PHE A 305 15.89 -0.30 -14.92
CA PHE A 305 15.63 -1.43 -14.04
C PHE A 305 14.28 -2.13 -14.31
N VAL A 306 13.21 -1.38 -14.54
CA VAL A 306 11.87 -1.96 -14.79
C VAL A 306 11.70 -2.46 -16.22
N SER A 307 12.61 -2.10 -17.12
CA SER A 307 12.50 -2.42 -18.55
C SER A 307 12.61 -3.93 -18.83
N GLY A 308 11.94 -4.37 -19.89
CA GLY A 308 11.98 -5.76 -20.33
C GLY A 308 11.26 -6.75 -19.41
N GLY A 309 10.30 -6.28 -18.60
CA GLY A 309 9.44 -7.11 -17.78
C GLY A 309 10.07 -7.60 -16.50
N ARG A 310 11.14 -6.99 -16.00
CA ARG A 310 11.87 -7.46 -14.79
C ARG A 310 10.99 -7.54 -13.54
N ILE A 311 9.98 -6.68 -13.42
CA ILE A 311 9.05 -6.62 -12.28
C ILE A 311 7.72 -7.36 -12.53
N ALA A 312 7.59 -8.01 -13.68
CA ALA A 312 6.41 -8.75 -14.11
C ALA A 312 6.47 -10.24 -13.72
N PRO A 313 5.35 -10.99 -13.82
CA PRO A 313 5.34 -12.44 -13.63
C PRO A 313 6.31 -13.15 -14.59
N GLY A 314 7.12 -14.07 -14.08
CA GLY A 314 8.07 -14.85 -14.87
C GLY A 314 9.38 -14.13 -15.21
N GLY A 315 9.45 -12.83 -15.01
CA GLY A 315 10.69 -12.03 -15.08
C GLY A 315 11.45 -12.05 -16.40
N SER A 316 12.49 -11.24 -16.46
CA SER A 316 13.46 -11.15 -17.55
C SER A 316 14.63 -12.13 -17.37
N PRO A 317 15.43 -12.45 -18.41
CA PRO A 317 16.69 -13.15 -18.26
C PRO A 317 17.65 -12.38 -17.34
N GLY A 318 17.74 -12.75 -16.11
CA GLY A 318 18.50 -12.04 -15.05
C GLY A 318 17.80 -12.04 -13.68
N GLY A 319 16.66 -12.69 -13.61
CA GLY A 319 15.83 -12.82 -12.41
C GLY A 319 14.68 -11.82 -12.39
N SER A 320 13.54 -12.25 -11.88
CA SER A 320 12.39 -11.38 -11.61
C SER A 320 12.48 -10.82 -10.20
N LEU A 321 12.13 -9.55 -10.05
CA LEU A 321 11.79 -8.96 -8.77
C LEU A 321 10.26 -8.79 -8.78
N PRO A 322 9.48 -9.64 -8.08
CA PRO A 322 8.03 -9.53 -8.06
C PRO A 322 7.58 -8.22 -7.40
N VAL A 323 6.87 -7.37 -8.15
CA VAL A 323 6.35 -6.09 -7.66
C VAL A 323 4.85 -6.03 -7.89
N ASN A 324 4.09 -5.71 -6.83
CA ASN A 324 2.64 -5.54 -6.86
C ASN A 324 1.92 -6.77 -7.44
N THR A 325 2.14 -7.92 -6.80
CA THR A 325 1.67 -9.23 -7.29
C THR A 325 0.16 -9.36 -7.37
N ASN A 326 -0.61 -8.51 -6.67
CA ASN A 326 -2.07 -8.44 -6.84
C ASN A 326 -2.52 -7.63 -8.07
N GLY A 327 -1.61 -6.87 -8.71
CA GLY A 327 -1.89 -5.99 -9.85
C GLY A 327 -1.86 -4.50 -9.50
N GLY A 328 -1.56 -4.17 -8.25
CA GLY A 328 -1.35 -2.79 -7.79
C GLY A 328 -2.57 -1.88 -7.85
N GLY A 329 -2.40 -0.63 -7.50
CA GLY A 329 -3.37 0.43 -7.70
C GLY A 329 -3.65 0.71 -9.17
N LEU A 330 -2.71 0.35 -10.05
CA LEU A 330 -2.84 0.53 -11.50
C LEU A 330 -3.80 -0.46 -12.17
N SER A 331 -4.02 -1.65 -11.59
CA SER A 331 -4.80 -2.70 -12.27
C SER A 331 -5.69 -3.56 -11.36
N TYR A 332 -5.39 -3.65 -10.06
CA TYR A 332 -6.18 -4.44 -9.12
C TYR A 332 -7.35 -3.64 -8.53
N CYS A 333 -7.07 -2.69 -7.64
CA CYS A 333 -8.06 -1.78 -7.06
C CYS A 333 -7.37 -0.53 -6.52
N HIS A 334 -8.07 0.60 -6.45
CA HIS A 334 -7.59 1.80 -5.77
C HIS A 334 -8.76 2.61 -5.23
N PRO A 335 -9.23 2.32 -4.01
CA PRO A 335 -10.37 3.03 -3.41
C PRO A 335 -9.94 4.31 -2.67
N GLY A 336 -8.92 5.01 -3.18
CA GLY A 336 -8.43 6.30 -2.66
C GLY A 336 -7.22 6.20 -1.73
N MET A 337 -7.14 5.20 -0.85
CA MET A 337 -5.96 4.86 -0.05
C MET A 337 -5.67 3.36 -0.25
N TYR A 338 -4.43 3.01 -0.63
CA TYR A 338 -4.11 1.67 -1.10
C TYR A 338 -3.20 0.86 -0.16
N GLY A 339 -2.52 1.49 0.82
CA GLY A 339 -1.52 0.82 1.66
C GLY A 339 -2.00 -0.46 2.35
N LEU A 340 -3.26 -0.51 2.81
CA LEU A 340 -3.79 -1.73 3.44
C LEU A 340 -3.78 -2.94 2.49
N PHE A 341 -4.00 -2.73 1.19
CA PHE A 341 -4.01 -3.81 0.18
C PHE A 341 -2.61 -4.35 -0.10
N LEU A 342 -1.57 -3.53 0.10
CA LEU A 342 -0.17 -3.96 0.04
C LEU A 342 0.15 -4.93 1.18
N LEU A 343 -0.32 -4.61 2.39
CA LEU A 343 -0.17 -5.47 3.58
C LEU A 343 -0.92 -6.79 3.40
N ILE A 344 -2.17 -6.76 2.89
CA ILE A 344 -2.97 -7.96 2.65
C ILE A 344 -2.29 -8.87 1.62
N GLU A 345 -1.81 -8.31 0.50
CA GLU A 345 -1.13 -9.12 -0.52
C GLU A 345 0.19 -9.69 -0.01
N ALA A 346 1.01 -8.89 0.68
CA ALA A 346 2.25 -9.37 1.29
C ALA A 346 1.99 -10.58 2.24
N VAL A 347 0.94 -10.50 3.06
CA VAL A 347 0.53 -11.61 3.94
C VAL A 347 0.16 -12.85 3.13
N ARG A 348 -0.61 -12.70 2.04
CA ARG A 348 -1.00 -13.82 1.16
C ARG A 348 0.20 -14.49 0.51
N GLN A 349 1.13 -13.70 -0.01
CA GLN A 349 2.35 -14.22 -0.61
C GLN A 349 3.18 -15.03 0.40
N LEU A 350 3.36 -14.49 1.61
CA LEU A 350 4.13 -15.16 2.67
C LEU A 350 3.44 -16.41 3.25
N ARG A 351 2.12 -16.54 3.09
CA ARG A 351 1.34 -17.72 3.48
C ARG A 351 1.18 -18.75 2.36
N GLY A 352 1.63 -18.47 1.15
CA GLY A 352 1.40 -19.34 0.00
C GLY A 352 -0.03 -19.32 -0.53
N GLU A 353 -0.75 -18.24 -0.28
CA GLU A 353 -2.17 -18.05 -0.63
C GLU A 353 -2.37 -17.21 -1.91
N GLY A 354 -1.30 -16.89 -2.64
CA GLY A 354 -1.34 -16.07 -3.86
C GLY A 354 -2.02 -16.74 -5.06
N GLY A 355 -2.27 -18.05 -5.02
CA GLY A 355 -2.86 -18.78 -6.14
C GLY A 355 -2.00 -18.71 -7.40
N ALA A 356 -2.59 -18.32 -8.56
CA ALA A 356 -1.85 -18.25 -9.82
C ALA A 356 -0.72 -17.19 -9.83
N ARG A 357 -0.79 -16.19 -8.93
CA ARG A 357 0.23 -15.13 -8.77
C ARG A 357 1.22 -15.40 -7.64
N GLN A 358 1.21 -16.60 -7.08
CA GLN A 358 2.11 -16.95 -5.98
C GLN A 358 3.57 -16.87 -6.40
N VAL A 359 4.38 -16.13 -5.62
CA VAL A 359 5.83 -16.15 -5.72
C VAL A 359 6.35 -17.39 -4.98
N PRO A 360 7.04 -18.30 -5.66
CA PRO A 360 7.51 -19.52 -5.03
C PRO A 360 8.48 -19.24 -3.87
N GLU A 361 8.32 -19.96 -2.77
CA GLU A 361 9.22 -19.93 -1.60
C GLU A 361 9.45 -18.55 -0.97
N ALA A 362 8.56 -17.58 -1.18
CA ALA A 362 8.65 -16.26 -0.58
C ALA A 362 8.66 -16.35 0.96
N LYS A 363 9.67 -15.76 1.58
CA LYS A 363 9.87 -15.73 3.04
C LYS A 363 9.82 -14.31 3.59
N THR A 364 10.08 -13.32 2.75
CA THR A 364 10.17 -11.91 3.10
C THR A 364 9.40 -11.05 2.11
N ALA A 365 8.75 -10.01 2.61
CA ALA A 365 8.06 -9.05 1.78
C ALA A 365 8.20 -7.63 2.33
N ILE A 366 8.21 -6.64 1.45
CA ILE A 366 8.01 -5.24 1.79
C ILE A 366 6.59 -4.84 1.41
N ALA A 367 5.89 -4.14 2.33
CA ALA A 367 4.75 -3.30 2.03
C ALA A 367 5.16 -1.85 2.26
N HIS A 368 5.13 -1.04 1.18
CA HIS A 368 5.56 0.36 1.21
C HIS A 368 4.41 1.28 0.83
N GLY A 369 3.90 2.01 1.81
CA GLY A 369 2.78 2.95 1.69
C GLY A 369 3.23 4.37 1.35
N ASN A 370 2.41 5.05 0.52
CA ASN A 370 2.58 6.44 0.14
C ASN A 370 1.32 7.24 0.48
N GLY A 371 1.50 8.41 1.08
CA GLY A 371 0.40 9.31 1.44
C GLY A 371 0.65 10.74 0.95
N GLY A 372 -0.44 11.47 0.75
CA GLY A 372 -0.39 12.78 0.12
C GLY A 372 0.11 12.70 -1.32
N VAL A 373 1.04 13.58 -1.69
CA VAL A 373 1.73 13.56 -2.98
C VAL A 373 3.21 13.31 -2.72
N LEU A 374 3.62 12.05 -2.59
CA LEU A 374 4.98 11.65 -2.17
C LEU A 374 5.36 12.19 -0.79
N SER A 375 4.39 12.65 0.01
CA SER A 375 4.60 13.47 1.21
C SER A 375 4.94 12.63 2.44
N SER A 376 4.28 11.50 2.59
CA SER A 376 4.37 10.58 3.72
C SER A 376 4.68 9.19 3.20
N GLN A 377 5.73 8.58 3.73
CA GLN A 377 6.19 7.25 3.34
C GLN A 377 6.29 6.37 4.58
N SER A 378 5.83 5.13 4.48
CA SER A 378 6.01 4.14 5.54
C SER A 378 6.31 2.77 4.95
N THR A 379 7.33 2.12 5.48
CA THR A 379 7.86 0.83 5.02
C THR A 379 7.70 -0.20 6.11
N VAL A 380 7.06 -1.32 5.80
CA VAL A 380 6.92 -2.48 6.67
C VAL A 380 7.61 -3.68 6.02
N ILE A 381 8.55 -4.29 6.72
CA ILE A 381 9.17 -5.56 6.33
C ILE A 381 8.48 -6.67 7.08
N LEU A 382 7.94 -7.62 6.33
CA LEU A 382 7.22 -8.78 6.82
C LEU A 382 8.00 -10.06 6.54
N GLY A 383 7.80 -11.08 7.38
CA GLY A 383 8.43 -12.37 7.16
C GLY A 383 7.70 -13.56 7.76
N THR A 384 8.03 -14.74 7.25
CA THR A 384 7.53 -16.02 7.77
C THR A 384 8.25 -16.41 9.07
N SER A 385 7.80 -17.50 9.70
CA SER A 385 8.48 -18.07 10.89
C SER A 385 9.94 -18.49 10.63
N ALA A 386 10.34 -18.69 9.38
CA ALA A 386 11.71 -19.00 9.03
C ALA A 386 12.67 -17.79 9.13
N THR A 387 12.13 -16.58 9.32
CA THR A 387 12.90 -15.34 9.35
C THR A 387 13.00 -14.70 10.74
N VAL A 388 12.39 -15.27 11.78
CA VAL A 388 12.39 -14.75 13.17
C VAL A 388 13.35 -15.53 14.06
#